data_778258143a433354f9b8031d6aa0fc89
#
_entry.id   778258143a433354f9b8031d6aa0fc89
#
_cell.length_a   1.000
_cell.length_b   1.000
_cell.length_c   1.000
_cell.angle_alpha   90.00
_cell.angle_beta   90.00
_cell.angle_gamma   90.00
#
_symmetry.space_group_name_H-M   'P 1'
#
loop_
_entity.id
_entity.type
_entity.pdbx_description
1 polymer ?
#
loop_
_entity_poly.entity_id
_entity_poly.type
_entity_poly.pdbx_seq_one_letter_code
_entity_poly.pdbx_strand_id
1 'polypeptide(L)'
;MKRKLICLSACLLPLLAAAQGMQVTALSLKECLDYSMQHNTVLQKDRLGIEEAIQSRREIVGSLLPQLNASAGYTYNIQKTTIAMPNFVNSMMPEPMQDPNAPKYMTVTMGMDLSANLGVSLTQQILNFSLYNAVGIAKAGEEMARLGADADTDDLLTKTATLYYNAQVLQYAIGLFDENLAVMDRMGRIMEVSRDNGIVRKVDADRISVTRTNLETERLSMERALEVQKNLLKLQMGFPMEEEISLEALDLGRMESTIMSDRLREFSVEDQLPFKMLKQQQNMLGLQKKSAIGETLPMVSLSANYSQNYMGDHFYGETFHHFPVSMVSLNLRVPLFTGMSKNAKIKKAGIQIEKSLKDEQMLVQSLTMAHSNARMQFEQNRSTIESQKRNKDLAQEVLRVTESNYNEGISTLSDLLNASSSLIQAQMNYINALNSSVKAYLDLKKADGSIKEIIK
;
A
#
# COMPACT_ATOMS: atom_id res chain seq x y z
N MET A 1 -49.90 -8.88 37.12
CA MET A 1 -49.57 -9.92 38.13
C MET A 1 -48.68 -10.97 37.49
N LYS A 2 -47.69 -11.41 38.20
CA LYS A 2 -46.65 -12.45 38.01
C LYS A 2 -45.32 -11.93 37.46
N ARG A 3 -44.48 -11.54 38.46
CA ARG A 3 -43.03 -11.45 38.42
C ARG A 3 -42.41 -12.82 38.11
N LYS A 4 -41.45 -12.89 37.18
CA LYS A 4 -40.47 -13.98 37.14
C LYS A 4 -39.09 -13.38 37.37
N LEU A 5 -38.55 -13.61 38.56
CA LEU A 5 -37.13 -13.54 38.90
C LEU A 5 -36.40 -14.56 38.04
N ILE A 6 -35.38 -14.13 37.33
CA ILE A 6 -34.34 -15.01 36.76
C ILE A 6 -33.05 -14.74 37.53
N CYS A 7 -32.63 -15.79 38.25
CA CYS A 7 -31.38 -15.85 39.02
C CYS A 7 -30.17 -15.63 38.09
N LEU A 8 -29.37 -14.64 38.44
CA LEU A 8 -27.99 -14.48 37.95
C LEU A 8 -27.13 -15.51 38.70
N SER A 9 -26.82 -16.61 38.02
CA SER A 9 -25.78 -17.55 38.48
C SER A 9 -24.43 -17.08 37.90
N ALA A 10 -23.64 -16.43 38.75
CA ALA A 10 -22.28 -16.05 38.46
C ALA A 10 -21.39 -17.28 38.44
N CYS A 11 -21.05 -17.80 37.27
CA CYS A 11 -19.91 -18.72 37.12
C CYS A 11 -18.61 -17.90 37.07
N LEU A 12 -17.96 -17.75 38.22
CA LEU A 12 -16.54 -17.41 38.29
C LEU A 12 -15.74 -18.64 37.82
N LEU A 13 -15.33 -18.61 36.57
CA LEU A 13 -14.23 -19.45 36.07
C LEU A 13 -12.92 -18.75 36.42
N PRO A 14 -12.00 -19.41 37.14
CA PRO A 14 -10.68 -18.85 37.34
C PRO A 14 -9.96 -18.85 36.00
N LEU A 15 -9.62 -17.66 35.50
CA LEU A 15 -8.58 -17.46 34.49
C LEU A 15 -7.23 -17.88 35.12
N LEU A 16 -6.93 -19.17 35.09
CA LEU A 16 -5.58 -19.64 35.09
C LEU A 16 -5.00 -19.32 33.71
N ALA A 17 -4.51 -18.09 33.55
CA ALA A 17 -3.54 -17.80 32.55
C ALA A 17 -2.32 -18.65 32.83
N ALA A 18 -2.21 -19.80 32.18
CA ALA A 18 -0.98 -20.53 32.08
C ALA A 18 0.05 -19.58 31.43
N ALA A 19 0.93 -19.03 32.23
CA ALA A 19 2.19 -18.50 31.75
C ALA A 19 3.00 -19.71 31.25
N GLN A 20 2.65 -20.21 30.10
CA GLN A 20 3.56 -21.04 29.33
C GLN A 20 4.68 -20.07 28.92
N GLY A 21 5.86 -20.28 29.55
CA GLY A 21 7.09 -19.69 29.07
C GLY A 21 7.14 -19.97 27.57
N MET A 22 6.98 -18.93 26.77
CA MET A 22 7.07 -19.03 25.33
C MET A 22 8.48 -19.55 25.03
N GLN A 23 8.59 -20.82 24.68
CA GLN A 23 9.77 -21.30 23.99
C GLN A 23 9.82 -20.42 22.73
N VAL A 24 10.84 -19.56 22.66
CA VAL A 24 11.10 -18.75 21.47
C VAL A 24 11.47 -19.74 20.37
N THR A 25 10.46 -20.24 19.67
CA THR A 25 10.67 -21.11 18.51
C THR A 25 11.36 -20.27 17.43
N ALA A 26 12.46 -20.77 16.90
CA ALA A 26 13.18 -20.07 15.85
C ALA A 26 12.29 -19.99 14.60
N LEU A 27 11.99 -18.78 14.18
CA LEU A 27 11.13 -18.52 13.01
C LEU A 27 11.87 -18.85 11.72
N SER A 28 11.22 -19.63 10.87
CA SER A 28 11.63 -19.88 9.49
C SER A 28 11.24 -18.72 8.57
N LEU A 29 11.83 -18.63 7.37
CA LEU A 29 11.44 -17.63 6.37
C LEU A 29 9.95 -17.73 6.05
N LYS A 30 9.44 -18.93 5.86
CA LYS A 30 8.04 -19.16 5.53
C LYS A 30 7.11 -18.63 6.61
N GLU A 31 7.38 -18.91 7.88
CA GLU A 31 6.60 -18.40 9.01
C GLU A 31 6.64 -16.88 9.09
N CYS A 32 7.80 -16.25 8.83
CA CYS A 32 7.92 -14.79 8.77
C CYS A 32 7.08 -14.19 7.63
N LEU A 33 7.09 -14.82 6.44
CA LEU A 33 6.30 -14.38 5.30
C LEU A 33 4.80 -14.58 5.54
N ASP A 34 4.38 -15.73 6.04
CA ASP A 34 2.97 -16.02 6.34
C ASP A 34 2.43 -15.08 7.43
N TYR A 35 3.22 -14.82 8.46
CA TYR A 35 2.87 -13.86 9.52
C TYR A 35 2.74 -12.43 8.95
N SER A 36 3.70 -12.00 8.13
CA SER A 36 3.68 -10.67 7.54
C SER A 36 2.47 -10.46 6.61
N MET A 37 2.08 -11.47 5.82
CA MET A 37 0.88 -11.40 4.97
C MET A 37 -0.42 -11.23 5.77
N GLN A 38 -0.45 -11.71 7.03
CA GLN A 38 -1.63 -11.60 7.88
C GLN A 38 -1.67 -10.33 8.71
N HIS A 39 -0.51 -9.86 9.21
CA HIS A 39 -0.42 -8.83 10.24
C HIS A 39 0.16 -7.51 9.76
N ASN A 40 0.80 -7.47 8.58
CA ASN A 40 1.36 -6.22 8.07
C ASN A 40 0.26 -5.17 7.85
N THR A 41 0.48 -3.98 8.42
CA THR A 41 -0.50 -2.88 8.39
C THR A 41 -0.73 -2.29 6.99
N VAL A 42 0.26 -2.38 6.09
CA VAL A 42 0.10 -1.93 4.69
C VAL A 42 -0.91 -2.82 3.98
N LEU A 43 -0.76 -4.16 4.06
CA LEU A 43 -1.72 -5.07 3.44
C LEU A 43 -3.11 -5.01 4.07
N GLN A 44 -3.20 -4.74 5.39
CA GLN A 44 -4.50 -4.48 6.03
C GLN A 44 -5.16 -3.23 5.47
N LYS A 45 -4.39 -2.15 5.28
CA LYS A 45 -4.87 -0.92 4.63
C LYS A 45 -5.31 -1.17 3.18
N ASP A 46 -4.57 -1.99 2.44
CA ASP A 46 -4.92 -2.31 1.04
C ASP A 46 -6.22 -3.12 0.94
N ARG A 47 -6.46 -4.05 1.88
CA ARG A 47 -7.75 -4.75 1.97
C ARG A 47 -8.91 -3.77 2.22
N LEU A 48 -8.72 -2.78 3.08
CA LEU A 48 -9.69 -1.70 3.29
C LEU A 48 -9.83 -0.82 2.05
N GLY A 49 -8.75 -0.55 1.32
CA GLY A 49 -8.78 0.19 0.05
C GLY A 49 -9.56 -0.54 -1.05
N ILE A 50 -9.47 -1.87 -1.11
CA ILE A 50 -10.30 -2.67 -2.01
C ILE A 50 -11.79 -2.56 -1.62
N GLU A 51 -12.10 -2.65 -0.33
CA GLU A 51 -13.48 -2.51 0.15
C GLU A 51 -14.03 -1.10 -0.12
N GLU A 52 -13.22 -0.05 0.07
CA GLU A 52 -13.55 1.33 -0.29
C GLU A 52 -13.88 1.45 -1.79
N ALA A 53 -13.08 0.83 -2.67
CA ALA A 53 -13.33 0.84 -4.11
C ALA A 53 -14.63 0.09 -4.48
N ILE A 54 -14.95 -1.01 -3.78
CA ILE A 54 -16.22 -1.73 -3.91
C ILE A 54 -17.39 -0.84 -3.51
N GLN A 55 -17.29 -0.11 -2.38
CA GLN A 55 -18.34 0.80 -1.94
C GLN A 55 -18.49 1.99 -2.89
N SER A 56 -17.40 2.55 -3.40
CA SER A 56 -17.44 3.61 -4.43
C SER A 56 -18.15 3.15 -5.69
N ARG A 57 -17.93 1.90 -6.12
CA ARG A 57 -18.68 1.33 -7.24
C ARG A 57 -20.18 1.19 -6.91
N ARG A 58 -20.52 0.73 -5.70
CA ARG A 58 -21.93 0.62 -5.25
C ARG A 58 -22.61 1.98 -5.18
N GLU A 59 -21.91 3.01 -4.74
CA GLU A 59 -22.40 4.40 -4.71
C GLU A 59 -22.78 4.88 -6.11
N ILE A 60 -21.89 4.68 -7.11
CA ILE A 60 -22.16 5.08 -8.49
C ILE A 60 -23.30 4.25 -9.10
N VAL A 61 -23.35 2.94 -8.82
CA VAL A 61 -24.49 2.10 -9.24
C VAL A 61 -25.78 2.57 -8.58
N GLY A 62 -25.71 2.93 -7.29
CA GLY A 62 -26.82 3.49 -6.53
C GLY A 62 -27.40 4.75 -7.18
N SER A 63 -26.59 5.57 -7.83
CA SER A 63 -27.07 6.77 -8.53
C SER A 63 -27.88 6.49 -9.80
N LEU A 64 -27.87 5.25 -10.31
CA LEU A 64 -28.75 4.77 -11.38
C LEU A 64 -30.14 4.36 -10.85
N LEU A 65 -30.27 4.09 -9.56
CA LEU A 65 -31.53 3.70 -8.94
C LEU A 65 -32.41 4.94 -8.67
N PRO A 66 -33.72 4.75 -8.47
CA PRO A 66 -34.61 5.83 -8.07
C PRO A 66 -34.13 6.50 -6.77
N GLN A 67 -33.97 7.81 -6.80
CA GLN A 67 -33.63 8.63 -5.64
C GLN A 67 -34.90 9.22 -5.05
N LEU A 68 -35.22 8.88 -3.81
CA LEU A 68 -36.39 9.41 -3.09
C LEU A 68 -35.91 10.38 -2.01
N ASN A 69 -36.40 11.63 -2.10
CA ASN A 69 -36.05 12.68 -1.15
C ASN A 69 -37.33 13.24 -0.53
N ALA A 70 -37.30 13.51 0.77
CA ALA A 70 -38.32 14.27 1.46
C ALA A 70 -37.79 15.68 1.75
N SER A 71 -38.65 16.66 1.58
CA SER A 71 -38.32 18.08 1.87
C SER A 71 -39.44 18.71 2.66
N ALA A 72 -39.08 19.54 3.64
CA ALA A 72 -40.00 20.41 4.37
C ALA A 72 -39.41 21.83 4.37
N GLY A 73 -40.22 22.78 4.06
CA GLY A 73 -39.85 24.19 4.05
C GLY A 73 -40.89 25.01 4.74
N TYR A 74 -40.45 26.02 5.49
CA TYR A 74 -41.28 27.07 6.07
C TYR A 74 -40.69 28.42 5.70
N THR A 75 -41.55 29.28 5.16
CA THR A 75 -41.16 30.62 4.74
C THR A 75 -42.12 31.65 5.34
N TYR A 76 -41.57 32.65 5.98
CA TYR A 76 -42.30 33.86 6.39
C TYR A 76 -41.85 35.01 5.49
N ASN A 77 -42.81 35.59 4.76
CA ASN A 77 -42.55 36.72 3.86
C ASN A 77 -42.62 38.02 4.65
N ILE A 78 -41.50 38.57 5.00
CA ILE A 78 -41.41 39.87 5.68
C ILE A 78 -42.05 40.98 4.85
N GLN A 79 -41.94 40.86 3.53
CA GLN A 79 -42.56 41.75 2.56
C GLN A 79 -43.15 40.94 1.42
N LYS A 80 -44.43 41.08 1.15
CA LYS A 80 -45.11 40.38 0.06
C LYS A 80 -44.65 40.90 -1.27
N THR A 81 -44.58 40.00 -2.25
CA THR A 81 -44.18 40.37 -3.64
C THR A 81 -45.25 41.28 -4.26
N THR A 82 -44.85 42.47 -4.70
CA THR A 82 -45.71 43.38 -5.42
C THR A 82 -45.33 43.35 -6.87
N ILE A 83 -46.30 43.05 -7.73
CA ILE A 83 -46.13 42.97 -9.19
C ILE A 83 -46.90 44.15 -9.83
N ALA A 84 -46.21 44.89 -10.67
CA ALA A 84 -46.86 45.91 -11.54
C ALA A 84 -47.42 45.22 -12.76
N MET A 85 -48.72 45.32 -12.99
CA MET A 85 -49.37 44.78 -14.20
C MET A 85 -50.23 45.84 -14.90
N PRO A 86 -50.53 45.75 -16.20
CA PRO A 86 -51.44 46.65 -16.86
C PRO A 86 -52.76 46.77 -16.13
N ASN A 87 -53.31 47.96 -16.03
CA ASN A 87 -54.58 48.22 -15.33
C ASN A 87 -55.76 47.67 -16.11
N PHE A 88 -55.93 46.34 -16.09
CA PHE A 88 -57.01 45.66 -16.75
C PHE A 88 -58.37 45.95 -16.11
N VAL A 89 -58.41 46.37 -14.83
CA VAL A 89 -59.66 46.70 -14.13
C VAL A 89 -60.32 47.90 -14.78
N ASN A 90 -59.57 48.97 -15.10
CA ASN A 90 -60.10 50.11 -15.85
C ASN A 90 -60.49 49.73 -17.29
N SER A 91 -59.75 48.82 -17.94
CA SER A 91 -60.05 48.36 -19.30
C SER A 91 -61.29 47.47 -19.41
N MET A 92 -61.69 46.83 -18.33
CA MET A 92 -62.87 45.94 -18.26
C MET A 92 -64.16 46.70 -17.90
N MET A 93 -64.06 47.95 -17.45
CA MET A 93 -65.26 48.75 -17.21
C MET A 93 -65.93 49.18 -18.51
N PRO A 94 -67.27 49.32 -18.53
CA PRO A 94 -67.96 49.90 -19.66
C PRO A 94 -67.46 51.32 -19.98
N GLU A 95 -67.35 51.69 -21.26
CA GLU A 95 -66.80 53.01 -21.72
C GLU A 95 -67.23 54.24 -20.86
N PRO A 96 -68.50 54.45 -20.45
CA PRO A 96 -68.85 55.61 -19.66
C PRO A 96 -68.30 55.56 -18.21
N MET A 97 -67.78 54.43 -17.74
CA MET A 97 -67.19 54.22 -16.41
C MET A 97 -65.67 54.11 -16.39
N GLN A 98 -65.04 54.14 -17.55
CA GLN A 98 -63.57 54.13 -17.65
C GLN A 98 -63.04 55.51 -17.24
N ASP A 99 -62.09 55.55 -16.31
CA ASP A 99 -61.37 56.75 -15.98
C ASP A 99 -60.23 57.00 -16.99
N PRO A 100 -60.32 58.07 -17.84
CA PRO A 100 -59.29 58.38 -18.81
C PRO A 100 -57.93 58.74 -18.18
N ASN A 101 -57.89 59.08 -16.90
CA ASN A 101 -56.68 59.43 -16.16
C ASN A 101 -56.18 58.29 -15.28
N ALA A 102 -56.79 57.10 -15.37
CA ALA A 102 -56.32 55.94 -14.61
C ALA A 102 -54.89 55.59 -14.92
N PRO A 103 -54.06 55.23 -13.93
CA PRO A 103 -52.68 54.77 -14.17
C PRO A 103 -52.67 53.60 -15.14
N LYS A 104 -51.73 53.60 -16.12
CA LYS A 104 -51.55 52.48 -17.08
C LYS A 104 -51.18 51.17 -16.42
N TYR A 105 -50.58 51.26 -15.25
CA TYR A 105 -50.16 50.11 -14.47
C TYR A 105 -50.77 50.18 -13.07
N MET A 106 -51.23 49.08 -12.55
CA MET A 106 -51.63 48.89 -11.18
C MET A 106 -50.67 47.96 -10.47
N THR A 107 -50.44 48.19 -9.22
CA THR A 107 -49.65 47.31 -8.35
C THR A 107 -50.57 46.36 -7.62
N VAL A 108 -50.30 45.06 -7.77
CA VAL A 108 -51.00 44.03 -7.04
C VAL A 108 -50.00 43.30 -6.14
N THR A 109 -50.29 43.31 -4.83
CA THR A 109 -49.51 42.57 -3.85
C THR A 109 -50.03 41.15 -3.80
N MET A 110 -49.17 40.18 -4.11
CA MET A 110 -49.51 38.77 -4.19
C MET A 110 -48.79 37.98 -3.10
N GLY A 111 -49.41 36.89 -2.69
CA GLY A 111 -48.86 35.97 -1.69
C GLY A 111 -49.44 36.16 -0.30
N MET A 112 -49.14 35.22 0.57
CA MET A 112 -49.53 35.19 1.98
C MET A 112 -48.28 35.41 2.85
N ASP A 113 -48.45 35.81 4.10
CA ASP A 113 -47.32 36.05 5.03
C ASP A 113 -46.59 34.74 5.33
N LEU A 114 -47.32 33.64 5.39
CA LEU A 114 -46.83 32.33 5.73
C LEU A 114 -46.97 31.36 4.54
N SER A 115 -45.93 30.62 4.25
CA SER A 115 -46.00 29.46 3.38
C SER A 115 -45.20 28.29 3.99
N ALA A 116 -45.79 27.10 3.96
CA ALA A 116 -45.08 25.86 4.30
C ALA A 116 -45.27 24.84 3.18
N ASN A 117 -44.23 24.09 2.94
CA ASN A 117 -44.24 23.04 1.97
C ASN A 117 -43.70 21.75 2.60
N LEU A 118 -44.45 20.66 2.43
CA LEU A 118 -44.00 19.32 2.80
C LEU A 118 -44.16 18.45 1.56
N GLY A 119 -43.03 17.88 1.08
CA GLY A 119 -43.04 17.14 -0.19
C GLY A 119 -42.12 15.94 -0.19
N VAL A 120 -42.42 15.05 -1.12
CA VAL A 120 -41.59 13.90 -1.47
C VAL A 120 -41.33 13.96 -2.98
N SER A 121 -40.07 13.82 -3.36
CA SER A 121 -39.64 13.80 -4.75
C SER A 121 -38.90 12.51 -5.10
N LEU A 122 -39.25 11.89 -6.21
CA LEU A 122 -38.57 10.78 -6.83
C LEU A 122 -37.86 11.26 -8.07
N THR A 123 -36.59 10.94 -8.22
CA THR A 123 -35.81 11.21 -9.43
C THR A 123 -35.08 9.96 -9.88
N GLN A 124 -35.17 9.62 -11.16
CA GLN A 124 -34.44 8.51 -11.75
C GLN A 124 -33.87 8.88 -13.11
N GLN A 125 -32.59 8.54 -13.31
CA GLN A 125 -31.95 8.64 -14.61
C GLN A 125 -32.36 7.42 -15.45
N ILE A 126 -33.07 7.64 -16.56
CA ILE A 126 -33.51 6.57 -17.48
C ILE A 126 -32.43 6.32 -18.55
N LEU A 127 -31.89 7.40 -19.12
CA LEU A 127 -30.85 7.35 -20.14
C LEU A 127 -29.78 8.39 -19.80
N ASN A 128 -28.61 7.90 -19.42
CA ASN A 128 -27.46 8.75 -19.12
C ASN A 128 -26.17 7.99 -19.45
N PHE A 129 -25.65 8.18 -20.67
CA PHE A 129 -24.46 7.48 -21.15
C PHE A 129 -23.19 7.82 -20.36
N SER A 130 -23.11 9.04 -19.83
CA SER A 130 -21.98 9.43 -18.97
C SER A 130 -21.98 8.61 -17.67
N LEU A 131 -23.16 8.45 -17.06
CA LEU A 131 -23.32 7.68 -15.81
C LEU A 131 -23.05 6.19 -16.01
N TYR A 132 -23.49 5.61 -17.14
CA TYR A 132 -23.18 4.21 -17.45
C TYR A 132 -21.68 3.97 -17.59
N ASN A 133 -20.96 4.91 -18.23
CA ASN A 133 -19.51 4.81 -18.31
C ASN A 133 -18.83 5.06 -16.95
N ALA A 134 -19.43 5.88 -16.07
CA ALA A 134 -18.92 6.07 -14.70
C ALA A 134 -18.95 4.78 -13.88
N VAL A 135 -19.97 3.92 -14.06
CA VAL A 135 -19.99 2.57 -13.47
C VAL A 135 -18.81 1.73 -13.96
N GLY A 136 -18.52 1.81 -15.26
CA GLY A 136 -17.36 1.14 -15.86
C GLY A 136 -16.03 1.63 -15.27
N ILE A 137 -15.89 2.95 -15.08
CA ILE A 137 -14.72 3.56 -14.46
C ILE A 137 -14.54 3.08 -13.02
N ALA A 138 -15.63 3.04 -12.24
CA ALA A 138 -15.59 2.56 -10.86
C ALA A 138 -15.22 1.07 -10.77
N LYS A 139 -15.74 0.23 -11.69
CA LYS A 139 -15.34 -1.18 -11.79
C LYS A 139 -13.85 -1.32 -12.12
N ALA A 140 -13.36 -0.50 -13.04
CA ALA A 140 -11.94 -0.49 -13.39
C ALA A 140 -11.07 0.03 -12.22
N GLY A 141 -11.59 0.95 -11.39
CA GLY A 141 -10.96 1.42 -10.16
C GLY A 141 -10.84 0.33 -9.10
N GLU A 142 -11.88 -0.53 -8.93
CA GLU A 142 -11.82 -1.70 -8.05
C GLU A 142 -10.72 -2.66 -8.49
N GLU A 143 -10.61 -2.95 -9.79
CA GLU A 143 -9.53 -3.81 -10.30
C GLU A 143 -8.15 -3.19 -10.11
N MET A 144 -8.03 -1.87 -10.27
CA MET A 144 -6.78 -1.15 -9.99
C MET A 144 -6.37 -1.28 -8.52
N ALA A 145 -7.32 -1.19 -7.58
CA ALA A 145 -7.04 -1.37 -6.16
C ALA A 145 -6.55 -2.80 -5.85
N ARG A 146 -7.11 -3.82 -6.52
CA ARG A 146 -6.64 -5.21 -6.39
C ARG A 146 -5.22 -5.39 -6.90
N LEU A 147 -4.92 -4.86 -8.09
CA LEU A 147 -3.57 -4.90 -8.67
C LEU A 147 -2.56 -4.14 -7.81
N GLY A 148 -2.97 -3.03 -7.18
CA GLY A 148 -2.15 -2.30 -6.21
C GLY A 148 -1.81 -3.16 -4.99
N ALA A 149 -2.80 -3.82 -4.39
CA ALA A 149 -2.60 -4.73 -3.26
C ALA A 149 -1.71 -5.93 -3.61
N ASP A 150 -1.80 -6.44 -4.84
CA ASP A 150 -0.89 -7.49 -5.33
C ASP A 150 0.56 -6.98 -5.44
N ALA A 151 0.76 -5.74 -5.91
CA ALA A 151 2.08 -5.13 -6.01
C ALA A 151 2.69 -4.87 -4.62
N ASP A 152 1.90 -4.38 -3.67
CA ASP A 152 2.33 -4.18 -2.29
C ASP A 152 2.62 -5.52 -1.59
N THR A 153 1.92 -6.60 -1.96
CA THR A 153 2.23 -7.97 -1.51
C THR A 153 3.59 -8.42 -2.03
N ASP A 154 3.90 -8.24 -3.30
CA ASP A 154 5.20 -8.61 -3.88
C ASP A 154 6.34 -7.80 -3.24
N ASP A 155 6.11 -6.52 -2.96
CA ASP A 155 7.04 -5.65 -2.23
C ASP A 155 7.25 -6.12 -0.78
N LEU A 156 6.18 -6.48 -0.08
CA LEU A 156 6.24 -7.02 1.27
C LEU A 156 7.07 -8.30 1.32
N LEU A 157 6.81 -9.26 0.43
CA LEU A 157 7.53 -10.52 0.37
C LEU A 157 9.02 -10.29 0.12
N THR A 158 9.36 -9.43 -0.84
CA THR A 158 10.76 -9.10 -1.15
C THR A 158 11.47 -8.46 0.05
N LYS A 159 10.86 -7.47 0.69
CA LYS A 159 11.43 -6.77 1.85
C LYS A 159 11.58 -7.69 3.05
N THR A 160 10.55 -8.47 3.37
CA THR A 160 10.60 -9.42 4.51
C THR A 160 11.68 -10.46 4.30
N ALA A 161 11.77 -11.06 3.11
CA ALA A 161 12.82 -12.03 2.79
C ALA A 161 14.22 -11.41 2.85
N THR A 162 14.39 -10.18 2.34
CA THR A 162 15.68 -9.47 2.42
C THR A 162 16.09 -9.22 3.86
N LEU A 163 15.17 -8.75 4.72
CA LEU A 163 15.45 -8.48 6.13
C LEU A 163 15.76 -9.77 6.88
N TYR A 164 15.03 -10.85 6.60
CA TYR A 164 15.25 -12.16 7.19
C TYR A 164 16.63 -12.71 6.87
N TYR A 165 16.99 -12.76 5.61
CA TYR A 165 18.30 -13.27 5.19
C TYR A 165 19.45 -12.39 5.65
N ASN A 166 19.30 -11.07 5.65
CA ASN A 166 20.31 -10.16 6.21
C ASN A 166 20.55 -10.47 7.70
N ALA A 167 19.50 -10.73 8.48
CA ALA A 167 19.64 -11.10 9.88
C ALA A 167 20.35 -12.46 10.04
N GLN A 168 20.01 -13.47 9.24
CA GLN A 168 20.69 -14.75 9.24
C GLN A 168 22.18 -14.63 8.85
N VAL A 169 22.51 -13.83 7.86
CA VAL A 169 23.90 -13.59 7.45
C VAL A 169 24.69 -12.89 8.56
N LEU A 170 24.10 -11.92 9.27
CA LEU A 170 24.72 -11.30 10.43
C LEU A 170 24.92 -12.29 11.57
N GLN A 171 23.96 -13.15 11.84
CA GLN A 171 24.07 -14.20 12.86
C GLN A 171 25.21 -15.19 12.52
N TYR A 172 25.34 -15.56 11.25
CA TYR A 172 26.44 -16.39 10.77
C TYR A 172 27.80 -15.67 10.92
N ALA A 173 27.85 -14.36 10.59
CA ALA A 173 29.06 -13.56 10.76
C ALA A 173 29.52 -13.52 12.22
N ILE A 174 28.62 -13.32 13.19
CA ILE A 174 28.92 -13.33 14.61
C ILE A 174 29.57 -14.67 15.01
N GLY A 175 29.02 -15.80 14.51
CA GLY A 175 29.62 -17.13 14.76
C GLY A 175 31.06 -17.24 14.26
N LEU A 176 31.38 -16.68 13.10
CA LEU A 176 32.76 -16.64 12.59
C LEU A 176 33.68 -15.76 13.45
N PHE A 177 33.19 -14.63 13.97
CA PHE A 177 33.94 -13.82 14.93
C PHE A 177 34.19 -14.57 16.24
N ASP A 178 33.23 -15.34 16.76
CA ASP A 178 33.40 -16.17 17.94
C ASP A 178 34.49 -17.24 17.73
N GLU A 179 34.51 -17.90 16.57
CA GLU A 179 35.58 -18.84 16.21
C GLU A 179 36.96 -18.16 16.16
N ASN A 180 37.06 -16.98 15.53
CA ASN A 180 38.32 -16.23 15.45
C ASN A 180 38.79 -15.75 16.83
N LEU A 181 37.89 -15.28 17.70
CA LEU A 181 38.18 -14.89 19.06
C LEU A 181 38.70 -16.08 19.89
N ALA A 182 38.11 -17.26 19.72
CA ALA A 182 38.59 -18.48 20.42
C ALA A 182 40.02 -18.84 19.98
N VAL A 183 40.40 -18.61 18.71
CA VAL A 183 41.78 -18.76 18.23
C VAL A 183 42.70 -17.74 18.90
N MET A 184 42.30 -16.44 18.90
CA MET A 184 43.09 -15.39 19.53
C MET A 184 43.28 -15.60 21.06
N ASP A 185 42.26 -16.09 21.74
CA ASP A 185 42.32 -16.42 23.16
C ASP A 185 43.32 -17.58 23.45
N ARG A 186 43.36 -18.61 22.60
CA ARG A 186 44.35 -19.68 22.70
C ARG A 186 45.77 -19.15 22.52
N MET A 187 45.96 -18.34 21.47
CA MET A 187 47.25 -17.71 21.20
C MET A 187 47.69 -16.77 22.31
N GLY A 188 46.75 -15.94 22.83
CA GLY A 188 47.03 -15.03 23.96
C GLY A 188 47.56 -15.77 25.17
N ARG A 189 46.92 -16.87 25.58
CA ARG A 189 47.37 -17.70 26.69
C ARG A 189 48.78 -18.30 26.47
N ILE A 190 49.07 -18.79 25.29
CA ILE A 190 50.40 -19.32 24.94
C ILE A 190 51.46 -18.19 25.04
N MET A 191 51.14 -16.98 24.53
CA MET A 191 52.05 -15.83 24.55
C MET A 191 52.30 -15.31 25.96
N GLU A 192 51.29 -15.26 26.82
CA GLU A 192 51.47 -14.86 28.23
C GLU A 192 52.41 -15.81 28.97
N VAL A 193 52.22 -17.13 28.87
CA VAL A 193 53.10 -18.13 29.46
C VAL A 193 54.53 -18.00 28.89
N SER A 194 54.65 -17.84 27.58
CA SER A 194 55.97 -17.68 26.92
C SER A 194 56.68 -16.38 27.30
N ARG A 195 55.95 -15.29 27.50
CA ARG A 195 56.48 -14.02 27.99
C ARG A 195 57.00 -14.17 29.43
N ASP A 196 56.23 -14.79 30.29
CA ASP A 196 56.58 -14.96 31.72
C ASP A 196 57.82 -15.84 31.87
N ASN A 197 58.05 -16.75 30.92
CA ASN A 197 59.26 -17.57 30.84
C ASN A 197 60.39 -16.88 30.06
N GLY A 198 60.25 -15.60 29.63
CA GLY A 198 61.26 -14.84 28.92
C GLY A 198 61.52 -15.27 27.46
N ILE A 199 60.65 -16.13 26.88
CA ILE A 199 60.82 -16.68 25.53
C ILE A 199 60.35 -15.70 24.44
N VAL A 200 59.31 -14.89 24.72
CA VAL A 200 58.77 -13.91 23.77
C VAL A 200 58.80 -12.49 24.34
N ARG A 201 58.86 -11.50 23.47
CA ARG A 201 58.88 -10.09 23.86
C ARG A 201 57.46 -9.64 24.26
N LYS A 202 57.39 -8.68 25.19
CA LYS A 202 56.10 -8.08 25.61
C LYS A 202 55.29 -7.54 24.41
N VAL A 203 55.95 -6.89 23.44
CA VAL A 203 55.30 -6.31 22.25
C VAL A 203 54.58 -7.38 21.41
N ASP A 204 55.02 -8.62 21.44
CA ASP A 204 54.42 -9.70 20.66
C ASP A 204 53.13 -10.20 21.34
N ALA A 205 53.08 -10.25 22.71
CA ALA A 205 51.84 -10.48 23.44
C ALA A 205 50.84 -9.34 23.31
N ASP A 206 51.34 -8.06 23.33
CA ASP A 206 50.49 -6.88 23.17
C ASP A 206 49.84 -6.86 21.78
N ARG A 207 50.49 -7.31 20.71
CA ARG A 207 49.90 -7.43 19.34
C ARG A 207 48.70 -8.34 19.30
N ILE A 208 48.75 -9.49 19.98
CA ILE A 208 47.59 -10.42 20.05
C ILE A 208 46.46 -9.75 20.82
N SER A 209 46.76 -9.09 21.93
CA SER A 209 45.76 -8.34 22.71
C SER A 209 45.04 -7.28 21.89
N VAL A 210 45.78 -6.50 21.09
CA VAL A 210 45.21 -5.49 20.18
C VAL A 210 44.29 -6.16 19.13
N THR A 211 44.76 -7.25 18.51
CA THR A 211 43.97 -7.95 17.49
C THR A 211 42.68 -8.51 18.12
N ARG A 212 42.76 -9.11 19.29
CA ARG A 212 41.62 -9.63 20.05
C ARG A 212 40.60 -8.52 20.36
N THR A 213 41.04 -7.37 20.88
CA THR A 213 40.18 -6.23 21.20
C THR A 213 39.48 -5.68 19.95
N ASN A 214 40.16 -5.64 18.81
CA ASN A 214 39.55 -5.23 17.54
C ASN A 214 38.45 -6.21 17.12
N LEU A 215 38.70 -7.52 17.21
CA LEU A 215 37.70 -8.54 16.89
C LEU A 215 36.48 -8.49 17.83
N GLU A 216 36.69 -8.26 19.13
CA GLU A 216 35.59 -8.07 20.10
C GLU A 216 34.74 -6.85 19.73
N THR A 217 35.37 -5.74 19.33
CA THR A 217 34.69 -4.52 18.92
C THR A 217 33.86 -4.74 17.66
N GLU A 218 34.41 -5.44 16.67
CA GLU A 218 33.70 -5.77 15.44
C GLU A 218 32.54 -6.73 15.70
N ARG A 219 32.75 -7.76 16.52
CA ARG A 219 31.69 -8.69 16.97
C ARG A 219 30.53 -7.95 17.62
N LEU A 220 30.81 -7.05 18.57
CA LEU A 220 29.81 -6.23 19.26
C LEU A 220 29.05 -5.33 18.26
N SER A 221 29.75 -4.79 17.26
CA SER A 221 29.14 -4.01 16.18
C SER A 221 28.14 -4.86 15.38
N MET A 222 28.51 -6.10 15.03
CA MET A 222 27.63 -7.05 14.33
C MET A 222 26.41 -7.46 15.17
N GLU A 223 26.58 -7.67 16.48
CA GLU A 223 25.46 -7.94 17.39
C GLU A 223 24.43 -6.79 17.41
N ARG A 224 24.91 -5.56 17.50
CA ARG A 224 24.03 -4.38 17.43
C ARG A 224 23.34 -4.26 16.09
N ALA A 225 24.05 -4.55 15.00
CA ALA A 225 23.47 -4.56 13.65
C ALA A 225 22.39 -5.65 13.52
N LEU A 226 22.60 -6.82 14.11
CA LEU A 226 21.61 -7.91 14.14
C LEU A 226 20.34 -7.50 14.89
N GLU A 227 20.46 -6.84 16.03
CA GLU A 227 19.30 -6.36 16.79
C GLU A 227 18.51 -5.29 15.99
N VAL A 228 19.19 -4.37 15.33
CA VAL A 228 18.54 -3.41 14.44
C VAL A 228 17.81 -4.14 13.31
N GLN A 229 18.44 -5.15 12.70
CA GLN A 229 17.85 -5.91 11.61
C GLN A 229 16.61 -6.71 12.07
N LYS A 230 16.65 -7.33 13.26
CA LYS A 230 15.49 -7.99 13.87
C LYS A 230 14.35 -7.01 14.13
N ASN A 231 14.64 -5.80 14.61
CA ASN A 231 13.64 -4.78 14.85
C ASN A 231 12.99 -4.29 13.54
N LEU A 232 13.78 -4.14 12.46
CA LEU A 232 13.25 -3.85 11.13
C LEU A 232 12.36 -4.99 10.61
N LEU A 233 12.76 -6.24 10.85
CA LEU A 233 11.97 -7.40 10.48
C LEU A 233 10.64 -7.46 11.25
N LYS A 234 10.65 -7.21 12.56
CA LYS A 234 9.43 -7.11 13.39
C LYS A 234 8.48 -6.04 12.83
N LEU A 235 9.01 -4.83 12.56
CA LEU A 235 8.24 -3.74 11.97
C LEU A 235 7.62 -4.14 10.64
N GLN A 236 8.41 -4.77 9.75
CA GLN A 236 7.96 -5.21 8.44
C GLN A 236 6.90 -6.31 8.52
N MET A 237 6.99 -7.20 9.50
CA MET A 237 5.99 -8.24 9.73
C MET A 237 4.72 -7.72 10.42
N GLY A 238 4.77 -6.58 11.10
CA GLY A 238 3.72 -6.14 12.03
C GLY A 238 3.75 -6.93 13.34
N PHE A 239 4.94 -7.39 13.76
CA PHE A 239 5.16 -8.14 15.00
C PHE A 239 5.33 -7.18 16.18
N PRO A 240 4.86 -7.54 17.40
CA PRO A 240 5.03 -6.69 18.58
C PRO A 240 6.50 -6.39 18.85
N MET A 241 6.83 -5.11 19.09
CA MET A 241 8.22 -4.67 19.26
C MET A 241 8.83 -5.15 20.59
N GLU A 242 8.00 -5.40 21.59
CA GLU A 242 8.40 -5.83 22.93
C GLU A 242 8.77 -7.32 23.01
N GLU A 243 8.31 -8.12 22.04
CA GLU A 243 8.57 -9.55 22.00
C GLU A 243 9.91 -9.84 21.31
N GLU A 244 10.69 -10.75 21.84
CA GLU A 244 11.93 -11.20 21.22
C GLU A 244 11.65 -12.21 20.11
N ILE A 245 12.40 -12.09 19.00
CA ILE A 245 12.38 -13.08 17.92
C ILE A 245 13.72 -13.79 17.82
N SER A 246 13.66 -15.10 17.62
CA SER A 246 14.77 -15.94 17.20
C SER A 246 14.55 -16.35 15.74
N LEU A 247 15.61 -16.45 14.96
CA LEU A 247 15.55 -16.89 13.57
C LEU A 247 16.28 -18.23 13.46
N GLU A 248 15.84 -19.07 12.55
CA GLU A 248 16.57 -20.28 12.21
C GLU A 248 18.01 -19.95 11.79
N ALA A 249 18.93 -20.83 12.15
CA ALA A 249 20.31 -20.69 11.72
C ALA A 249 20.42 -20.80 10.21
N LEU A 250 21.34 -20.02 9.62
CA LEU A 250 21.57 -20.01 8.19
C LEU A 250 22.11 -21.39 7.74
N ASP A 251 21.33 -22.09 6.92
CA ASP A 251 21.80 -23.27 6.18
C ASP A 251 22.45 -22.80 4.87
N LEU A 252 23.80 -22.63 4.92
CA LEU A 252 24.59 -22.21 3.76
C LEU A 252 24.44 -23.16 2.58
N GLY A 253 24.42 -24.49 2.86
CA GLY A 253 24.33 -25.50 1.78
C GLY A 253 23.00 -25.40 1.03
N ARG A 254 21.92 -25.25 1.74
CA ARG A 254 20.57 -25.06 1.18
C ARG A 254 20.46 -23.73 0.43
N MET A 255 20.95 -22.64 1.00
CA MET A 255 20.91 -21.33 0.36
C MET A 255 21.73 -21.29 -0.92
N GLU A 256 22.99 -21.75 -0.88
CA GLU A 256 23.86 -21.83 -2.06
C GLU A 256 23.24 -22.72 -3.13
N SER A 257 22.72 -23.89 -2.77
CA SER A 257 22.07 -24.79 -3.73
C SER A 257 20.83 -24.15 -4.36
N THR A 258 20.05 -23.40 -3.60
CA THR A 258 18.87 -22.66 -4.11
C THR A 258 19.30 -21.62 -5.14
N ILE A 259 20.30 -20.78 -4.80
CA ILE A 259 20.82 -19.74 -5.70
C ILE A 259 21.46 -20.37 -6.96
N MET A 260 22.18 -21.50 -6.82
CA MET A 260 22.88 -22.12 -7.93
C MET A 260 21.99 -22.95 -8.86
N SER A 261 20.93 -23.57 -8.34
CA SER A 261 20.02 -24.42 -9.09
C SER A 261 18.85 -23.69 -9.74
N ASP A 262 18.62 -22.42 -9.35
CA ASP A 262 17.49 -21.68 -9.86
C ASP A 262 17.58 -21.47 -11.38
N ARG A 263 16.53 -21.89 -12.09
CA ARG A 263 16.44 -21.73 -13.53
C ARG A 263 15.87 -20.36 -13.85
N LEU A 264 16.60 -19.63 -14.70
CA LEU A 264 16.12 -18.35 -15.23
C LEU A 264 14.80 -18.58 -15.98
N ARG A 265 13.76 -17.87 -15.55
CA ARG A 265 12.46 -17.90 -16.20
C ARG A 265 12.49 -17.03 -17.46
N GLU A 266 11.65 -17.39 -18.44
CA GLU A 266 11.41 -16.52 -19.58
C GLU A 266 10.64 -15.28 -19.12
N PHE A 267 11.19 -14.10 -19.42
CA PHE A 267 10.62 -12.81 -19.01
C PHE A 267 9.52 -12.39 -19.98
N SER A 268 8.34 -12.08 -19.44
CA SER A 268 7.23 -11.47 -20.18
C SER A 268 6.84 -10.15 -19.52
N VAL A 269 6.85 -9.07 -20.28
CA VAL A 269 6.40 -7.75 -19.79
C VAL A 269 4.92 -7.78 -19.43
N GLU A 270 4.11 -8.56 -20.16
CA GLU A 270 2.64 -8.62 -19.99
C GLU A 270 2.25 -9.26 -18.65
N ASP A 271 3.11 -10.11 -18.09
CA ASP A 271 2.88 -10.74 -16.78
C ASP A 271 3.19 -9.80 -15.61
N GLN A 272 3.93 -8.72 -15.85
CA GLN A 272 4.35 -7.80 -14.81
C GLN A 272 3.19 -6.96 -14.27
N LEU A 273 3.08 -6.85 -12.95
CA LEU A 273 2.03 -6.07 -12.28
C LEU A 273 2.02 -4.58 -12.71
N PRO A 274 3.17 -3.87 -12.81
CA PRO A 274 3.16 -2.49 -13.30
C PRO A 274 2.58 -2.35 -14.72
N PHE A 275 2.80 -3.33 -15.60
CA PHE A 275 2.23 -3.32 -16.94
C PHE A 275 0.71 -3.56 -16.90
N LYS A 276 0.24 -4.51 -16.11
CA LYS A 276 -1.20 -4.76 -15.89
C LYS A 276 -1.91 -3.53 -15.30
N MET A 277 -1.27 -2.86 -14.35
CA MET A 277 -1.79 -1.61 -13.77
C MET A 277 -1.89 -0.50 -14.83
N LEU A 278 -0.89 -0.32 -15.68
CA LEU A 278 -0.92 0.66 -16.76
C LEU A 278 -2.01 0.33 -17.77
N LYS A 279 -2.20 -0.93 -18.14
CA LYS A 279 -3.30 -1.36 -19.02
C LYS A 279 -4.67 -1.07 -18.43
N GLN A 280 -4.82 -1.29 -17.12
CA GLN A 280 -6.06 -0.96 -16.41
C GLN A 280 -6.29 0.56 -16.36
N GLN A 281 -5.25 1.36 -16.18
CA GLN A 281 -5.33 2.81 -16.26
C GLN A 281 -5.74 3.29 -17.67
N GLN A 282 -5.20 2.68 -18.73
CA GLN A 282 -5.59 2.97 -20.11
C GLN A 282 -7.07 2.64 -20.35
N ASN A 283 -7.56 1.53 -19.81
CA ASN A 283 -8.98 1.19 -19.83
C ASN A 283 -9.84 2.27 -19.17
N MET A 284 -9.44 2.75 -17.98
CA MET A 284 -10.12 3.85 -17.29
C MET A 284 -10.14 5.13 -18.12
N LEU A 285 -9.02 5.52 -18.72
CA LEU A 285 -8.95 6.69 -19.62
C LEU A 285 -9.87 6.53 -20.84
N GLY A 286 -9.94 5.32 -21.40
CA GLY A 286 -10.88 4.98 -22.48
C GLY A 286 -12.34 5.18 -22.07
N LEU A 287 -12.71 4.72 -20.88
CA LEU A 287 -14.04 4.89 -20.30
C LEU A 287 -14.34 6.37 -19.98
N GLN A 288 -13.34 7.12 -19.49
CA GLN A 288 -13.47 8.56 -19.25
C GLN A 288 -13.73 9.33 -20.57
N LYS A 289 -13.06 8.97 -21.66
CA LYS A 289 -13.34 9.53 -22.97
C LYS A 289 -14.76 9.20 -23.44
N LYS A 290 -15.20 7.95 -23.27
CA LYS A 290 -16.59 7.52 -23.54
C LYS A 290 -17.60 8.28 -22.69
N SER A 291 -17.30 8.51 -21.41
CA SER A 291 -18.14 9.33 -20.52
C SER A 291 -18.24 10.78 -21.01
N ALA A 292 -17.12 11.39 -21.42
CA ALA A 292 -17.12 12.73 -22.01
C ALA A 292 -17.92 12.83 -23.31
N ILE A 293 -17.88 11.79 -24.14
CA ILE A 293 -18.75 11.67 -25.31
C ILE A 293 -20.21 11.53 -24.89
N GLY A 294 -20.49 10.71 -23.87
CA GLY A 294 -21.82 10.51 -23.30
C GLY A 294 -22.49 11.80 -22.84
N GLU A 295 -21.72 12.78 -22.37
CA GLU A 295 -22.24 14.10 -22.00
C GLU A 295 -22.77 14.91 -23.21
N THR A 296 -22.42 14.55 -24.43
CA THR A 296 -22.94 15.20 -25.66
C THR A 296 -24.22 14.55 -26.18
N LEU A 297 -24.57 13.37 -25.63
CA LEU A 297 -25.76 12.63 -26.05
C LEU A 297 -27.01 13.09 -25.28
N PRO A 298 -28.21 12.80 -25.79
CA PRO A 298 -29.44 13.07 -25.07
C PRO A 298 -29.47 12.35 -23.73
N MET A 299 -30.00 13.03 -22.71
CA MET A 299 -30.26 12.47 -21.37
C MET A 299 -31.74 12.45 -21.08
N VAL A 300 -32.25 11.37 -20.53
CA VAL A 300 -33.67 11.21 -20.14
C VAL A 300 -33.73 10.93 -18.66
N SER A 301 -34.53 11.71 -17.93
CA SER A 301 -34.81 11.48 -16.51
C SER A 301 -36.31 11.49 -16.23
N LEU A 302 -36.74 10.62 -15.37
CA LEU A 302 -38.07 10.59 -14.77
C LEU A 302 -38.02 11.34 -13.44
N SER A 303 -38.98 12.24 -13.23
CA SER A 303 -39.20 12.85 -11.92
C SER A 303 -40.67 12.76 -11.54
N ALA A 304 -40.94 12.45 -10.29
CA ALA A 304 -42.27 12.50 -9.69
C ALA A 304 -42.18 13.30 -8.40
N ASN A 305 -43.14 14.19 -8.19
CA ASN A 305 -43.21 15.03 -7.01
C ASN A 305 -44.63 14.97 -6.45
N TYR A 306 -44.73 14.81 -5.14
CA TYR A 306 -45.94 15.02 -4.38
C TYR A 306 -45.65 15.96 -3.23
N SER A 307 -46.41 17.07 -3.14
CA SER A 307 -46.23 18.04 -2.05
C SER A 307 -47.56 18.54 -1.51
N GLN A 308 -47.60 18.78 -0.22
CA GLN A 308 -48.62 19.52 0.48
C GLN A 308 -48.12 20.94 0.69
N ASN A 309 -48.84 21.88 0.10
CA ASN A 309 -48.54 23.31 0.25
C ASN A 309 -49.56 23.96 1.19
N TYR A 310 -49.06 24.71 2.11
CA TYR A 310 -49.82 25.44 3.10
C TYR A 310 -49.51 26.95 2.94
N MET A 311 -50.56 27.77 2.85
CA MET A 311 -50.41 29.22 2.71
C MET A 311 -51.46 29.91 3.57
N GLY A 312 -51.09 31.04 4.23
CA GLY A 312 -51.97 31.83 5.03
C GLY A 312 -51.31 33.08 5.63
N ASP A 313 -52.10 34.02 6.14
CA ASP A 313 -51.56 35.16 6.89
C ASP A 313 -51.32 34.81 8.39
N HIS A 314 -52.00 33.76 8.87
CA HIS A 314 -51.82 33.21 10.21
C HIS A 314 -51.82 31.69 10.17
N PHE A 315 -51.22 31.06 11.18
CA PHE A 315 -51.19 29.57 11.29
C PHE A 315 -52.56 28.91 11.52
N TYR A 316 -53.58 29.72 11.91
CA TYR A 316 -54.91 29.24 12.23
C TYR A 316 -55.97 30.19 11.63
N GLY A 317 -57.12 29.63 11.28
CA GLY A 317 -58.28 30.37 10.82
C GLY A 317 -58.63 30.19 9.34
N GLU A 318 -59.65 30.92 8.88
CA GLU A 318 -60.17 30.79 7.52
C GLU A 318 -59.20 31.19 6.39
N THR A 319 -58.11 31.89 6.73
CA THR A 319 -57.07 32.32 5.79
C THR A 319 -55.97 31.27 5.58
N PHE A 320 -56.00 30.13 6.29
CA PHE A 320 -55.03 29.06 6.15
C PHE A 320 -55.50 28.04 5.15
N HIS A 321 -54.95 28.05 3.98
CA HIS A 321 -55.28 27.16 2.87
C HIS A 321 -54.23 26.09 2.69
N HIS A 322 -54.66 24.86 2.39
CA HIS A 322 -53.76 23.80 2.01
C HIS A 322 -54.22 23.13 0.73
N PHE A 323 -53.29 22.74 -0.12
CA PHE A 323 -53.59 22.05 -1.35
C PHE A 323 -52.46 21.10 -1.72
N PRO A 324 -52.81 19.87 -2.18
CA PRO A 324 -51.81 18.94 -2.69
C PRO A 324 -51.44 19.30 -4.13
N VAL A 325 -50.16 19.06 -4.45
CA VAL A 325 -49.67 19.13 -5.81
C VAL A 325 -48.97 17.80 -6.11
N SER A 326 -49.38 17.15 -7.18
CA SER A 326 -48.71 15.96 -7.68
C SER A 326 -48.38 16.11 -9.15
N MET A 327 -47.13 15.74 -9.49
CA MET A 327 -46.64 15.87 -10.84
C MET A 327 -45.71 14.70 -11.17
N VAL A 328 -45.85 14.18 -12.39
CA VAL A 328 -44.89 13.23 -12.98
C VAL A 328 -44.38 13.83 -14.27
N SER A 329 -43.05 13.89 -14.43
CA SER A 329 -42.41 14.52 -15.60
C SER A 329 -41.38 13.57 -16.19
N LEU A 330 -41.36 13.46 -17.50
CA LEU A 330 -40.29 12.88 -18.27
C LEU A 330 -39.51 14.01 -18.93
N ASN A 331 -38.24 14.17 -18.50
CA ASN A 331 -37.40 15.26 -18.94
C ASN A 331 -36.37 14.76 -19.96
N LEU A 332 -36.39 15.28 -21.17
CA LEU A 332 -35.36 15.06 -22.19
C LEU A 332 -34.47 16.32 -22.26
N ARG A 333 -33.18 16.11 -22.05
CA ARG A 333 -32.17 17.18 -22.22
C ARG A 333 -31.21 16.79 -23.34
N VAL A 334 -31.17 17.64 -24.39
CA VAL A 334 -30.26 17.47 -25.52
C VAL A 334 -29.37 18.72 -25.59
N PRO A 335 -28.07 18.58 -25.35
CA PRO A 335 -27.14 19.71 -25.45
C PRO A 335 -26.85 20.04 -26.95
N LEU A 336 -27.42 21.11 -27.47
CA LEU A 336 -27.22 21.50 -28.85
C LEU A 336 -25.93 22.28 -29.08
N PHE A 337 -25.60 23.22 -28.21
CA PHE A 337 -24.37 24.00 -28.26
C PHE A 337 -23.86 24.30 -26.85
N THR A 338 -22.58 24.04 -26.61
CA THR A 338 -21.92 24.18 -25.28
C THR A 338 -20.69 25.07 -25.36
N GLY A 339 -20.59 25.97 -26.32
CA GLY A 339 -19.42 26.83 -26.47
C GLY A 339 -18.12 26.04 -26.73
N MET A 340 -18.19 24.90 -27.43
CA MET A 340 -17.06 23.98 -27.72
C MET A 340 -16.40 23.31 -26.48
N SER A 341 -16.90 23.60 -25.28
CA SER A 341 -16.32 23.08 -24.05
C SER A 341 -16.30 21.53 -23.99
N LYS A 342 -17.41 20.87 -24.39
CA LYS A 342 -17.48 19.42 -24.45
C LYS A 342 -16.54 18.81 -25.47
N ASN A 343 -16.40 19.49 -26.65
CA ASN A 343 -15.45 19.06 -27.67
C ASN A 343 -13.99 19.14 -27.16
N ALA A 344 -13.65 20.23 -26.47
CA ALA A 344 -12.35 20.37 -25.82
C ALA A 344 -12.11 19.27 -24.74
N LYS A 345 -13.14 18.91 -23.95
CA LYS A 345 -13.09 17.81 -22.96
C LYS A 345 -12.80 16.47 -23.64
N ILE A 346 -13.46 16.16 -24.75
CA ILE A 346 -13.22 14.92 -25.52
C ILE A 346 -11.80 14.89 -26.09
N LYS A 347 -11.34 16.01 -26.67
CA LYS A 347 -9.96 16.12 -27.19
C LYS A 347 -8.94 15.97 -26.09
N LYS A 348 -9.15 16.61 -24.91
CA LYS A 348 -8.30 16.44 -23.72
C LYS A 348 -8.20 14.99 -23.30
N ALA A 349 -9.32 14.27 -23.22
CA ALA A 349 -9.33 12.84 -22.89
C ALA A 349 -8.60 12.01 -23.96
N GLY A 350 -8.69 12.36 -25.24
CA GLY A 350 -7.90 11.74 -26.31
C GLY A 350 -6.39 11.91 -26.10
N ILE A 351 -5.94 13.13 -25.80
CA ILE A 351 -4.53 13.43 -25.51
C ILE A 351 -4.03 12.65 -24.26
N GLN A 352 -4.87 12.47 -23.26
CA GLN A 352 -4.51 11.66 -22.08
C GLN A 352 -4.25 10.20 -22.45
N ILE A 353 -5.04 9.62 -23.35
CA ILE A 353 -4.82 8.27 -23.87
C ILE A 353 -3.50 8.21 -24.65
N GLU A 354 -3.24 9.17 -25.53
CA GLU A 354 -1.99 9.23 -26.29
C GLU A 354 -0.76 9.35 -25.38
N LYS A 355 -0.85 10.16 -24.32
CA LYS A 355 0.20 10.23 -23.29
C LYS A 355 0.43 8.87 -22.65
N SER A 356 -0.63 8.19 -22.23
CA SER A 356 -0.53 6.88 -21.59
C SER A 356 0.04 5.80 -22.52
N LEU A 357 -0.16 5.92 -23.85
CA LEU A 357 0.53 5.05 -24.83
C LEU A 357 2.04 5.34 -24.90
N LYS A 358 2.47 6.59 -24.65
CA LYS A 358 3.91 6.90 -24.51
C LYS A 358 4.48 6.38 -23.19
N ASP A 359 3.71 6.50 -22.11
CA ASP A 359 4.09 5.91 -20.81
C ASP A 359 4.25 4.39 -20.93
N GLU A 360 3.41 3.71 -21.72
CA GLU A 360 3.55 2.28 -22.01
C GLU A 360 4.88 1.94 -22.69
N GLN A 361 5.25 2.70 -23.74
CA GLN A 361 6.51 2.50 -24.45
C GLN A 361 7.70 2.64 -23.49
N MET A 362 7.67 3.66 -22.62
CA MET A 362 8.70 3.90 -21.62
C MET A 362 8.72 2.80 -20.55
N LEU A 363 7.55 2.35 -20.07
CA LEU A 363 7.45 1.29 -19.08
C LEU A 363 7.99 -0.04 -19.60
N VAL A 364 7.65 -0.41 -20.83
CA VAL A 364 8.18 -1.65 -21.47
C VAL A 364 9.70 -1.63 -21.51
N GLN A 365 10.31 -0.50 -21.92
CA GLN A 365 11.76 -0.34 -21.95
C GLN A 365 12.34 -0.41 -20.53
N SER A 366 11.71 0.25 -19.56
CA SER A 366 12.16 0.26 -18.17
C SER A 366 12.11 -1.13 -17.53
N LEU A 367 11.03 -1.89 -17.72
CA LEU A 367 10.89 -3.25 -17.19
C LEU A 367 11.90 -4.21 -17.83
N THR A 368 12.09 -4.11 -19.16
CA THR A 368 13.07 -4.92 -19.87
C THR A 368 14.49 -4.62 -19.38
N MET A 369 14.83 -3.34 -19.19
CA MET A 369 16.12 -2.92 -18.65
C MET A 369 16.29 -3.39 -17.21
N ALA A 370 15.27 -3.23 -16.36
CA ALA A 370 15.31 -3.65 -14.95
C ALA A 370 15.55 -5.16 -14.83
N HIS A 371 14.82 -5.97 -15.59
CA HIS A 371 15.02 -7.42 -15.64
C HIS A 371 16.42 -7.79 -16.14
N SER A 372 16.90 -7.17 -17.23
CA SER A 372 18.25 -7.43 -17.76
C SER A 372 19.34 -7.10 -16.75
N ASN A 373 19.19 -5.98 -16.03
CA ASN A 373 20.13 -5.57 -14.99
C ASN A 373 20.09 -6.53 -13.78
N ALA A 374 18.90 -6.92 -13.33
CA ALA A 374 18.74 -7.89 -12.23
C ALA A 374 19.38 -9.23 -12.58
N ARG A 375 19.17 -9.70 -13.82
CA ARG A 375 19.79 -10.92 -14.32
C ARG A 375 21.32 -10.83 -14.36
N MET A 376 21.88 -9.76 -14.92
CA MET A 376 23.34 -9.55 -14.95
C MET A 376 23.92 -9.50 -13.54
N GLN A 377 23.28 -8.80 -12.60
CA GLN A 377 23.72 -8.74 -11.20
C GLN A 377 23.65 -10.11 -10.54
N PHE A 378 22.61 -10.89 -10.80
CA PHE A 378 22.49 -12.25 -10.26
C PHE A 378 23.61 -13.16 -10.79
N GLU A 379 23.86 -13.19 -12.10
CA GLU A 379 24.93 -13.98 -12.72
C GLU A 379 26.33 -13.57 -12.20
N GLN A 380 26.58 -12.27 -12.05
CA GLN A 380 27.83 -11.76 -11.49
C GLN A 380 28.01 -12.14 -10.01
N ASN A 381 26.99 -11.95 -9.18
CA ASN A 381 27.06 -12.29 -7.76
C ASN A 381 27.22 -13.79 -7.55
N ARG A 382 26.59 -14.63 -8.39
CA ARG A 382 26.77 -16.07 -8.41
C ARG A 382 28.22 -16.47 -8.64
N SER A 383 28.91 -15.85 -9.62
CA SER A 383 30.34 -16.08 -9.85
C SER A 383 31.21 -15.55 -8.71
N THR A 384 30.83 -14.39 -8.13
CA THR A 384 31.56 -13.78 -7.03
C THR A 384 31.51 -14.63 -5.77
N ILE A 385 30.34 -15.18 -5.38
CA ILE A 385 30.23 -16.02 -4.18
C ILE A 385 31.07 -17.28 -4.28
N GLU A 386 31.12 -17.95 -5.44
CA GLU A 386 31.98 -19.10 -5.66
C GLU A 386 33.48 -18.76 -5.49
N SER A 387 33.87 -17.59 -6.02
CA SER A 387 35.26 -17.14 -5.92
C SER A 387 35.63 -16.78 -4.49
N GLN A 388 34.76 -16.09 -3.76
CA GLN A 388 35.02 -15.72 -2.36
C GLN A 388 34.95 -16.94 -1.44
N LYS A 389 34.12 -17.93 -1.72
CA LYS A 389 34.12 -19.22 -1.00
C LYS A 389 35.47 -19.92 -1.12
N ARG A 390 35.97 -20.08 -2.34
CA ARG A 390 37.30 -20.70 -2.59
C ARG A 390 38.40 -19.90 -1.90
N ASN A 391 38.35 -18.57 -1.95
CA ASN A 391 39.34 -17.70 -1.27
C ASN A 391 39.30 -17.85 0.24
N LYS A 392 38.11 -17.91 0.85
CA LYS A 392 37.93 -18.17 2.30
C LYS A 392 38.51 -19.54 2.68
N ASP A 393 38.19 -20.59 1.92
CA ASP A 393 38.65 -21.95 2.19
C ASP A 393 40.18 -22.03 2.07
N LEU A 394 40.78 -21.39 1.05
CA LEU A 394 42.24 -21.29 0.91
C LEU A 394 42.89 -20.52 2.07
N ALA A 395 42.34 -19.38 2.48
CA ALA A 395 42.84 -18.60 3.61
C ALA A 395 42.78 -19.39 4.94
N GLN A 396 41.73 -20.19 5.13
CA GLN A 396 41.61 -21.09 6.26
C GLN A 396 42.69 -22.15 6.28
N GLU A 397 43.01 -22.76 5.13
CA GLU A 397 44.09 -23.73 5.02
C GLU A 397 45.48 -23.10 5.23
N VAL A 398 45.70 -21.88 4.71
CA VAL A 398 46.93 -21.10 4.96
C VAL A 398 47.11 -20.84 6.46
N LEU A 399 46.07 -20.42 7.17
CA LEU A 399 46.14 -20.23 8.61
C LEU A 399 46.46 -21.53 9.33
N ARG A 400 45.79 -22.63 9.00
CA ARG A 400 45.99 -23.94 9.61
C ARG A 400 47.47 -24.39 9.47
N VAL A 401 48.04 -24.26 8.28
CA VAL A 401 49.43 -24.67 7.99
C VAL A 401 50.40 -23.72 8.73
N THR A 402 50.14 -22.42 8.71
CA THR A 402 50.99 -21.43 9.41
C THR A 402 50.96 -21.63 10.92
N GLU A 403 49.79 -21.97 11.51
CA GLU A 403 49.65 -22.31 12.94
C GLU A 403 50.48 -23.55 13.31
N SER A 404 50.44 -24.59 12.47
CA SER A 404 51.30 -25.79 12.66
C SER A 404 52.77 -25.45 12.64
N ASN A 405 53.22 -24.71 11.60
CA ASN A 405 54.59 -24.27 11.45
C ASN A 405 55.10 -23.36 12.59
N TYR A 406 54.20 -22.51 13.12
CA TYR A 406 54.47 -21.66 14.25
C TYR A 406 54.73 -22.49 15.52
N ASN A 407 53.87 -23.51 15.75
CA ASN A 407 54.03 -24.41 16.90
C ASN A 407 55.32 -25.23 16.84
N GLU A 408 55.82 -25.50 15.63
CA GLU A 408 57.11 -26.18 15.41
C GLU A 408 58.31 -25.21 15.35
N GLY A 409 58.08 -23.90 15.53
CA GLY A 409 59.13 -22.87 15.52
C GLY A 409 59.64 -22.53 14.12
N ILE A 410 58.97 -22.93 13.05
CA ILE A 410 59.34 -22.68 11.64
C ILE A 410 58.83 -21.34 11.14
N SER A 411 57.62 -20.93 11.57
CA SER A 411 57.00 -19.66 11.22
C SER A 411 57.11 -18.66 12.35
N THR A 412 57.09 -17.34 12.00
CA THR A 412 57.08 -16.26 12.97
C THR A 412 55.67 -15.94 13.48
N LEU A 413 55.55 -15.27 14.63
CA LEU A 413 54.26 -14.72 15.10
C LEU A 413 53.67 -13.74 14.06
N SER A 414 54.50 -12.99 13.39
CA SER A 414 54.05 -12.05 12.36
C SER A 414 53.37 -12.78 11.20
N ASP A 415 53.92 -13.92 10.76
CA ASP A 415 53.32 -14.74 9.71
C ASP A 415 51.97 -15.28 10.15
N LEU A 416 51.86 -15.75 11.40
CA LEU A 416 50.62 -16.26 11.97
C LEU A 416 49.53 -15.17 12.07
N LEU A 417 49.87 -13.99 12.55
CA LEU A 417 48.93 -12.85 12.61
C LEU A 417 48.50 -12.38 11.23
N ASN A 418 49.42 -12.38 10.25
CA ASN A 418 49.08 -12.06 8.86
C ASN A 418 48.14 -13.07 8.24
N ALA A 419 48.38 -14.38 8.47
CA ALA A 419 47.49 -15.43 8.01
C ALA A 419 46.08 -15.33 8.66
N SER A 420 46.02 -15.05 9.96
CA SER A 420 44.76 -14.83 10.67
C SER A 420 44.00 -13.62 10.13
N SER A 421 44.68 -12.48 9.93
CA SER A 421 44.08 -11.27 9.34
C SER A 421 43.56 -11.53 7.92
N SER A 422 44.32 -12.31 7.13
CA SER A 422 43.90 -12.69 5.76
C SER A 422 42.65 -13.58 5.77
N LEU A 423 42.53 -14.51 6.73
CA LEU A 423 41.32 -15.31 6.87
C LEU A 423 40.11 -14.46 7.26
N ILE A 424 40.25 -13.57 8.26
CA ILE A 424 39.17 -12.66 8.68
C ILE A 424 38.69 -11.83 7.49
N GLN A 425 39.63 -11.26 6.71
CA GLN A 425 39.28 -10.49 5.53
C GLN A 425 38.57 -11.33 4.45
N ALA A 426 39.02 -12.56 4.21
CA ALA A 426 38.39 -13.49 3.27
C ALA A 426 36.97 -13.91 3.75
N GLN A 427 36.79 -14.14 5.05
CA GLN A 427 35.49 -14.41 5.66
C GLN A 427 34.53 -13.22 5.48
N MET A 428 34.99 -11.99 5.73
CA MET A 428 34.16 -10.78 5.53
C MET A 428 33.79 -10.58 4.07
N ASN A 429 34.71 -10.81 3.15
CA ASN A 429 34.43 -10.76 1.70
C ASN A 429 33.39 -11.80 1.29
N TYR A 430 33.47 -13.02 1.84
CA TYR A 430 32.49 -14.07 1.60
C TYR A 430 31.11 -13.71 2.16
N ILE A 431 31.03 -13.18 3.37
CA ILE A 431 29.76 -12.69 3.99
C ILE A 431 29.11 -11.63 3.12
N ASN A 432 29.92 -10.64 2.65
CA ASN A 432 29.41 -9.58 1.78
C ASN A 432 28.94 -10.13 0.42
N ALA A 433 29.65 -11.09 -0.15
CA ALA A 433 29.27 -11.77 -1.39
C ALA A 433 27.97 -12.58 -1.21
N LEU A 434 27.84 -13.27 -0.07
CA LEU A 434 26.63 -14.02 0.29
C LEU A 434 25.41 -13.09 0.36
N ASN A 435 25.54 -11.99 1.11
CA ASN A 435 24.47 -11.01 1.26
C ASN A 435 24.06 -10.38 -0.09
N SER A 436 25.05 -10.03 -0.92
CA SER A 436 24.82 -9.48 -2.25
C SER A 436 24.16 -10.50 -3.19
N SER A 437 24.50 -11.78 -3.08
CA SER A 437 23.93 -12.86 -3.89
C SER A 437 22.47 -13.13 -3.55
N VAL A 438 22.13 -13.13 -2.25
CA VAL A 438 20.74 -13.27 -1.78
C VAL A 438 19.90 -12.12 -2.26
N LYS A 439 20.41 -10.89 -2.11
CA LYS A 439 19.71 -9.70 -2.59
C LYS A 439 19.47 -9.76 -4.10
N ALA A 440 20.51 -10.07 -4.88
CA ALA A 440 20.39 -10.18 -6.33
C ALA A 440 19.40 -11.29 -6.76
N TYR A 441 19.34 -12.40 -6.02
CA TYR A 441 18.36 -13.46 -6.23
C TYR A 441 16.92 -12.97 -6.01
N LEU A 442 16.66 -12.27 -4.89
CA LEU A 442 15.34 -11.73 -4.59
C LEU A 442 14.92 -10.63 -5.58
N ASP A 443 15.87 -9.77 -5.97
CA ASP A 443 15.64 -8.72 -6.97
C ASP A 443 15.30 -9.32 -8.35
N LEU A 444 15.95 -10.42 -8.73
CA LEU A 444 15.63 -11.15 -9.96
C LEU A 444 14.24 -11.78 -9.88
N LYS A 445 13.90 -12.46 -8.77
CA LYS A 445 12.57 -13.05 -8.54
C LYS A 445 11.46 -12.02 -8.58
N LYS A 446 11.73 -10.81 -8.10
CA LYS A 446 10.81 -9.68 -8.22
C LYS A 446 10.70 -9.21 -9.67
N ALA A 447 11.84 -9.06 -10.36
CA ALA A 447 11.89 -8.54 -11.73
C ALA A 447 11.26 -9.48 -12.77
N ASP A 448 11.26 -10.79 -12.52
CA ASP A 448 10.61 -11.79 -13.39
C ASP A 448 9.16 -12.13 -12.94
N GLY A 449 8.68 -11.53 -11.85
CA GLY A 449 7.32 -11.72 -11.33
C GLY A 449 7.10 -13.03 -10.59
N SER A 450 8.17 -13.73 -10.18
CA SER A 450 8.11 -15.04 -9.50
C SER A 450 8.34 -14.96 -7.98
N ILE A 451 8.34 -13.76 -7.39
CA ILE A 451 8.64 -13.57 -5.96
C ILE A 451 7.73 -14.40 -5.04
N LYS A 452 6.46 -14.62 -5.43
CA LYS A 452 5.52 -15.45 -4.68
C LYS A 452 5.93 -16.93 -4.56
N GLU A 453 6.90 -17.39 -5.35
CA GLU A 453 7.42 -18.76 -5.27
C GLU A 453 8.29 -19.01 -4.04
N ILE A 454 8.83 -17.96 -3.41
CA ILE A 454 9.64 -18.08 -2.19
C ILE A 454 8.85 -18.57 -0.97
N ILE A 455 7.50 -18.53 -1.03
CA ILE A 455 6.61 -18.99 0.04
C ILE A 455 6.40 -20.52 -0.04
N LYS A 456 6.61 -21.10 -1.22
CA LYS A 456 6.40 -22.53 -1.47
C LYS A 456 7.56 -23.36 -0.97
#